data_7c0e0547debecd8c41b128383609af22
#
_entry.id   7c0e0547debecd8c41b128383609af22
#
_cell.length_a   1.000
_cell.length_b   1.000
_cell.length_c   1.000
_cell.angle_alpha   90.00
_cell.angle_beta   90.00
_cell.angle_gamma   90.00
#
_symmetry.space_group_name_H-M   'P 1'
#
loop_
_entity.id
_entity.type
_entity.pdbx_description
1 polymer ?
#
loop_
_entity_poly.entity_id
_entity_poly.type
_entity_poly.pdbx_seq_one_letter_code
_entity_poly.pdbx_strand_id
1 'polypeptide(L)'
;MKKECAVRSARRWLSAVLLICALLTLGGCGTRVKTIEFKEHLDETVLELDGEKYPLRELAFYVAYEEQLIQEQALVYDATNPNAYWNTHINGHFMRVYARNEAMDMVIHDLIFYEMATEMGMELDQDEIDYATGRSEDFWMDLGETGQVRLGVTKEELTEDLLRMALAQKYQQLYAAMQNVPEEDYDAGGAAYETLLEAHTYKIRDRLWEGVSMGHVTLDQ
;
A
#
# COMPACT_ATOMS: atom_id res chain seq x y z
N MET A 1 59.96 25.07 -23.81
CA MET A 1 58.80 24.60 -24.60
C MET A 1 58.08 23.35 -24.04
N LYS A 2 58.73 22.37 -23.34
CA LYS A 2 58.04 21.16 -22.84
C LYS A 2 57.15 21.38 -21.58
N LYS A 3 57.39 22.41 -20.74
CA LYS A 3 56.61 22.67 -19.51
C LYS A 3 55.25 23.37 -19.75
N GLU A 4 55.14 24.17 -20.79
CA GLU A 4 53.87 24.86 -21.09
C GLU A 4 52.82 23.95 -21.70
N CYS A 5 53.22 22.90 -22.40
CA CYS A 5 52.30 21.92 -23.01
C CYS A 5 51.62 21.04 -21.94
N ALA A 6 52.34 20.68 -20.86
CA ALA A 6 51.82 19.86 -19.77
C ALA A 6 50.78 20.62 -18.92
N VAL A 7 51.00 21.93 -18.68
CA VAL A 7 50.08 22.76 -17.91
C VAL A 7 48.74 23.00 -18.66
N ARG A 8 48.78 23.14 -19.97
CA ARG A 8 47.56 23.29 -20.82
C ARG A 8 46.75 22.01 -20.91
N SER A 9 47.40 20.84 -20.92
CA SER A 9 46.66 19.56 -20.91
C SER A 9 46.02 19.30 -19.53
N ALA A 10 46.71 19.53 -18.43
CA ALA A 10 46.16 19.37 -17.09
C ALA A 10 44.98 20.30 -16.83
N ARG A 11 45.04 21.54 -17.33
CA ARG A 11 43.92 22.49 -17.21
C ARG A 11 42.69 22.10 -18.01
N ARG A 12 42.87 21.47 -19.18
CA ARG A 12 41.77 20.90 -19.99
C ARG A 12 41.13 19.70 -19.33
N TRP A 13 41.90 18.83 -18.68
CA TRP A 13 41.40 17.67 -17.94
C TRP A 13 40.64 18.08 -16.70
N LEU A 14 41.14 19.06 -15.94
CA LEU A 14 40.42 19.63 -14.78
C LEU A 14 39.09 20.29 -15.17
N SER A 15 39.04 20.99 -16.30
CA SER A 15 37.78 21.57 -16.80
C SER A 15 36.78 20.53 -17.25
N ALA A 16 37.23 19.42 -17.87
CA ALA A 16 36.38 18.30 -18.29
C ALA A 16 35.81 17.53 -17.09
N VAL A 17 36.62 17.29 -16.05
CA VAL A 17 36.17 16.62 -14.83
C VAL A 17 35.17 17.48 -14.04
N LEU A 18 35.39 18.80 -13.95
CA LEU A 18 34.45 19.74 -13.34
C LEU A 18 33.10 19.81 -14.09
N LEU A 19 33.12 19.73 -15.42
CA LEU A 19 31.88 19.70 -16.23
C LEU A 19 31.11 18.39 -16.06
N ILE A 20 31.78 17.26 -15.94
CA ILE A 20 31.17 15.96 -15.70
C ILE A 20 30.57 15.90 -14.28
N CYS A 21 31.25 16.43 -13.26
CA CYS A 21 30.70 16.54 -11.91
C CYS A 21 29.47 17.46 -11.84
N ALA A 22 29.45 18.57 -12.60
CA ALA A 22 28.32 19.47 -12.67
C ALA A 22 27.10 18.84 -13.38
N LEU A 23 27.33 17.95 -14.36
CA LEU A 23 26.26 17.22 -15.05
C LEU A 23 25.68 16.08 -14.18
N LEU A 24 26.47 15.49 -13.29
CA LEU A 24 26.02 14.45 -12.36
C LEU A 24 25.16 15.04 -11.19
N THR A 25 25.31 16.31 -10.86
CA THR A 25 24.48 16.97 -9.83
C THR A 25 23.12 17.43 -10.37
N LEU A 26 22.90 17.46 -11.67
CA LEU A 26 21.62 17.84 -12.28
C LEU A 26 20.65 16.66 -12.47
N GLY A 27 21.10 15.42 -12.25
CA GLY A 27 20.29 14.20 -12.36
C GLY A 27 19.46 13.86 -11.10
N GLY A 28 19.53 14.64 -10.04
CA GLY A 28 18.84 14.38 -8.76
C GLY A 28 17.50 15.07 -8.58
N CYS A 29 16.80 15.47 -9.66
CA CYS A 29 15.38 15.83 -9.55
C CYS A 29 14.53 14.53 -9.54
N GLY A 30 14.50 13.83 -8.44
CA GLY A 30 13.36 12.97 -8.13
C GLY A 30 12.11 13.85 -8.21
N THR A 31 11.24 13.62 -9.19
CA THR A 31 9.94 14.30 -9.27
C THR A 31 9.20 13.99 -7.98
N ARG A 32 9.11 14.98 -7.09
CA ARG A 32 8.38 14.86 -5.83
C ARG A 32 6.94 14.54 -6.20
N VAL A 33 6.48 13.33 -5.89
CA VAL A 33 5.10 12.95 -6.13
C VAL A 33 4.22 13.89 -5.30
N LYS A 34 3.22 14.48 -5.94
CA LYS A 34 2.30 15.38 -5.26
C LYS A 34 1.32 14.53 -4.46
N THR A 35 1.14 14.87 -3.18
CA THR A 35 0.08 14.31 -2.35
C THR A 35 -1.29 14.56 -2.99
N ILE A 36 -2.15 13.55 -2.97
CA ILE A 36 -3.52 13.62 -3.47
C ILE A 36 -4.52 13.66 -2.32
N GLU A 37 -5.71 14.20 -2.58
CA GLU A 37 -6.89 14.03 -1.73
C GLU A 37 -7.56 12.71 -2.14
N PHE A 38 -7.52 11.71 -1.25
CA PHE A 38 -7.94 10.32 -1.54
C PHE A 38 -9.33 10.25 -2.18
N LYS A 39 -10.32 10.91 -1.56
CA LYS A 39 -11.72 10.93 -2.01
C LYS A 39 -11.95 11.54 -3.41
N GLU A 40 -11.02 12.34 -3.93
CA GLU A 40 -11.15 12.95 -5.25
C GLU A 40 -10.70 12.04 -6.39
N HIS A 41 -10.08 10.89 -6.04
CA HIS A 41 -9.49 9.94 -6.99
C HIS A 41 -10.10 8.54 -6.92
N LEU A 42 -11.23 8.36 -6.22
CA LEU A 42 -11.84 7.06 -5.93
C LEU A 42 -12.11 6.19 -7.16
N ASP A 43 -12.45 6.81 -8.29
CA ASP A 43 -12.76 6.11 -9.55
C ASP A 43 -11.52 5.84 -10.43
N GLU A 44 -10.33 6.32 -10.01
CA GLU A 44 -9.12 6.08 -10.78
C GLU A 44 -8.57 4.68 -10.51
N THR A 45 -8.29 3.94 -11.56
CA THR A 45 -7.61 2.64 -11.46
C THR A 45 -6.24 2.82 -10.81
N VAL A 46 -6.00 2.14 -9.70
CA VAL A 46 -4.73 2.16 -8.97
C VAL A 46 -3.96 0.85 -9.09
N LEU A 47 -4.67 -0.26 -9.23
CA LEU A 47 -4.10 -1.60 -9.37
C LEU A 47 -4.70 -2.28 -10.61
N GLU A 48 -3.87 -3.04 -11.33
CA GLU A 48 -4.29 -4.01 -12.33
C GLU A 48 -3.68 -5.35 -11.90
N LEU A 49 -4.52 -6.37 -11.67
CA LEU A 49 -4.12 -7.73 -11.28
C LEU A 49 -4.72 -8.70 -12.29
N ASP A 50 -3.88 -9.49 -12.95
CA ASP A 50 -4.23 -10.45 -14.01
C ASP A 50 -5.15 -9.91 -15.12
N GLY A 51 -5.04 -8.59 -15.37
CA GLY A 51 -5.80 -7.86 -16.38
C GLY A 51 -7.09 -7.22 -15.87
N GLU A 52 -7.55 -7.54 -14.66
CA GLU A 52 -8.65 -6.86 -13.99
C GLU A 52 -8.17 -5.56 -13.36
N LYS A 53 -9.05 -4.56 -13.30
CA LYS A 53 -8.71 -3.20 -12.88
C LYS A 53 -9.47 -2.81 -11.63
N TYR A 54 -8.73 -2.44 -10.61
CA TYR A 54 -9.23 -2.05 -9.31
C TYR A 54 -9.07 -0.54 -9.10
N PRO A 55 -10.17 0.20 -8.96
CA PRO A 55 -10.14 1.62 -8.64
C PRO A 55 -9.76 1.85 -7.18
N LEU A 56 -9.30 3.07 -6.87
CA LEU A 56 -8.82 3.43 -5.53
C LEU A 56 -9.87 3.20 -4.43
N ARG A 57 -11.18 3.31 -4.75
CA ARG A 57 -12.27 3.05 -3.80
C ARG A 57 -12.25 1.64 -3.21
N GLU A 58 -11.85 0.64 -4.00
CA GLU A 58 -11.75 -0.76 -3.56
C GLU A 58 -10.57 -1.04 -2.63
N LEU A 59 -9.71 -0.05 -2.43
CA LEU A 59 -8.62 -0.08 -1.47
C LEU A 59 -8.95 0.72 -0.19
N ALA A 60 -10.12 1.33 -0.13
CA ALA A 60 -10.48 2.27 0.94
C ALA A 60 -10.46 1.62 2.33
N PHE A 61 -10.98 0.40 2.45
CA PHE A 61 -10.93 -0.35 3.70
C PHE A 61 -9.48 -0.57 4.16
N TYR A 62 -8.61 -1.06 3.28
CA TYR A 62 -7.23 -1.40 3.62
C TYR A 62 -6.40 -0.17 4.02
N VAL A 63 -6.61 0.94 3.32
CA VAL A 63 -5.99 2.23 3.68
C VAL A 63 -6.43 2.69 5.05
N ALA A 64 -7.73 2.67 5.32
CA ALA A 64 -8.29 3.10 6.60
C ALA A 64 -7.88 2.16 7.75
N TYR A 65 -7.88 0.84 7.50
CA TYR A 65 -7.47 -0.17 8.46
C TYR A 65 -6.01 -0.01 8.87
N GLU A 66 -5.12 0.13 7.89
CA GLU A 66 -3.69 0.31 8.15
C GLU A 66 -3.41 1.65 8.87
N GLU A 67 -4.15 2.72 8.53
CA GLU A 67 -4.05 3.98 9.27
C GLU A 67 -4.44 3.83 10.74
N GLN A 68 -5.53 3.12 11.04
CA GLN A 68 -5.95 2.86 12.41
C GLN A 68 -4.90 2.04 13.17
N LEU A 69 -4.41 0.95 12.57
CA LEU A 69 -3.40 0.08 13.17
C LEU A 69 -2.12 0.85 13.54
N ILE A 70 -1.60 1.64 12.62
CA ILE A 70 -0.41 2.47 12.87
C ILE A 70 -0.69 3.58 13.85
N GLN A 71 -1.89 4.17 13.84
CA GLN A 71 -2.29 5.22 14.79
C GLN A 71 -2.37 4.69 16.23
N GLU A 72 -2.85 3.48 16.45
CA GLU A 72 -2.81 2.84 17.76
C GLU A 72 -1.38 2.70 18.28
N GLN A 73 -0.47 2.27 17.42
CA GLN A 73 0.96 2.18 17.75
C GLN A 73 1.56 3.56 18.03
N ALA A 74 1.18 4.57 17.25
CA ALA A 74 1.62 5.94 17.43
C ALA A 74 1.19 6.53 18.79
N LEU A 75 -0.04 6.24 19.23
CA LEU A 75 -0.56 6.65 20.53
C LEU A 75 0.17 5.96 21.70
N VAL A 76 0.59 4.70 21.51
CA VAL A 76 1.43 4.00 22.50
C VAL A 76 2.84 4.59 22.53
N TYR A 77 3.39 4.97 21.37
CA TYR A 77 4.72 5.58 21.27
C TYR A 77 4.78 6.95 21.91
N ASP A 78 3.88 7.86 21.54
CA ASP A 78 3.75 9.20 22.12
C ASP A 78 2.31 9.72 21.97
N ALA A 79 1.50 9.55 23.00
CA ALA A 79 0.10 10.00 23.00
C ALA A 79 -0.05 11.53 22.84
N THR A 80 1.02 12.31 23.11
CA THR A 80 0.98 13.77 23.00
C THR A 80 1.39 14.27 21.62
N ASN A 81 2.09 13.43 20.84
CA ASN A 81 2.53 13.74 19.50
C ASN A 81 2.59 12.47 18.61
N PRO A 82 1.43 11.87 18.29
CA PRO A 82 1.39 10.64 17.46
C PRO A 82 2.06 10.83 16.09
N ASN A 83 2.03 12.06 15.54
CA ASN A 83 2.69 12.40 14.27
C ASN A 83 4.20 12.12 14.27
N ALA A 84 4.86 12.11 15.44
CA ALA A 84 6.28 11.74 15.54
C ALA A 84 6.50 10.30 15.07
N TYR A 85 5.60 9.37 15.41
CA TYR A 85 5.69 7.96 14.98
C TYR A 85 5.57 7.81 13.47
N TRP A 86 4.63 8.50 12.84
CA TRP A 86 4.42 8.49 11.40
C TRP A 86 5.64 8.97 10.59
N ASN A 87 6.54 9.71 11.23
CA ASN A 87 7.80 10.20 10.67
C ASN A 87 9.02 9.37 11.09
N THR A 88 8.83 8.27 11.84
CA THR A 88 9.92 7.34 12.15
C THR A 88 10.28 6.50 10.91
N HIS A 89 11.42 5.82 10.98
CA HIS A 89 11.86 4.90 9.95
C HIS A 89 11.79 3.47 10.45
N ILE A 90 11.23 2.58 9.63
CA ILE A 90 11.27 1.14 9.79
C ILE A 90 11.85 0.53 8.51
N ASN A 91 12.81 -0.36 8.63
CA ASN A 91 13.46 -1.02 7.48
C ASN A 91 13.97 -0.06 6.38
N GLY A 92 14.38 1.17 6.78
CA GLY A 92 14.90 2.18 5.85
C GLY A 92 13.83 3.06 5.17
N HIS A 93 12.56 2.83 5.43
CA HIS A 93 11.44 3.62 4.93
C HIS A 93 10.75 4.39 6.04
N PHE A 94 10.18 5.56 5.71
CA PHE A 94 9.27 6.23 6.63
C PHE A 94 8.06 5.35 6.92
N MET A 95 7.53 5.42 8.16
CA MET A 95 6.34 4.67 8.57
C MET A 95 5.16 4.88 7.59
N ARG A 96 4.97 6.09 7.06
CA ARG A 96 3.95 6.39 6.04
C ARG A 96 4.10 5.58 4.75
N VAL A 97 5.35 5.35 4.33
CA VAL A 97 5.66 4.55 3.15
C VAL A 97 5.48 3.07 3.45
N TYR A 98 5.91 2.64 4.63
CA TYR A 98 5.70 1.28 5.11
C TYR A 98 4.20 0.94 5.13
N ALA A 99 3.39 1.72 5.84
CA ALA A 99 1.95 1.53 5.93
C ALA A 99 1.26 1.50 4.54
N ARG A 100 1.70 2.36 3.62
CA ARG A 100 1.17 2.36 2.25
C ARG A 100 1.49 1.07 1.50
N ASN A 101 2.68 0.54 1.67
CA ASN A 101 3.07 -0.73 1.04
C ASN A 101 2.28 -1.89 1.65
N GLU A 102 2.18 -1.97 2.98
CA GLU A 102 1.41 -3.01 3.67
C GLU A 102 -0.05 -3.02 3.21
N ALA A 103 -0.69 -1.82 3.08
CA ALA A 103 -2.05 -1.74 2.57
C ALA A 103 -2.18 -2.30 1.16
N MET A 104 -1.22 -2.05 0.26
CA MET A 104 -1.23 -2.61 -1.10
C MET A 104 -0.99 -4.11 -1.10
N ASP A 105 -0.05 -4.58 -0.29
CA ASP A 105 0.28 -6.00 -0.19
C ASP A 105 -0.92 -6.81 0.33
N MET A 106 -1.66 -6.28 1.32
CA MET A 106 -2.93 -6.87 1.79
C MET A 106 -3.99 -6.92 0.69
N VAL A 107 -4.14 -5.84 -0.08
CA VAL A 107 -5.11 -5.81 -1.20
C VAL A 107 -4.79 -6.89 -2.23
N ILE A 108 -3.54 -6.97 -2.70
CA ILE A 108 -3.14 -7.94 -3.72
C ILE A 108 -3.35 -9.36 -3.19
N HIS A 109 -2.96 -9.61 -1.94
CA HIS A 109 -3.15 -10.89 -1.26
C HIS A 109 -4.62 -11.30 -1.26
N ASP A 110 -5.49 -10.45 -0.74
CA ASP A 110 -6.90 -10.79 -0.58
C ASP A 110 -7.62 -10.92 -1.93
N LEU A 111 -7.25 -10.11 -2.93
CA LEU A 111 -7.80 -10.23 -4.28
C LEU A 111 -7.44 -11.57 -4.93
N ILE A 112 -6.20 -12.04 -4.79
CA ILE A 112 -5.78 -13.34 -5.32
C ILE A 112 -6.63 -14.46 -4.70
N PHE A 113 -6.76 -14.50 -3.38
CA PHE A 113 -7.55 -15.54 -2.72
C PHE A 113 -9.05 -15.40 -2.98
N TYR A 114 -9.56 -14.19 -3.12
CA TYR A 114 -10.94 -13.92 -3.49
C TYR A 114 -11.27 -14.45 -4.91
N GLU A 115 -10.40 -14.17 -5.88
CA GLU A 115 -10.57 -14.68 -7.25
C GLU A 115 -10.55 -16.20 -7.27
N MET A 116 -9.58 -16.82 -6.59
CA MET A 116 -9.51 -18.28 -6.46
C MET A 116 -10.76 -18.87 -5.79
N ALA A 117 -11.28 -18.21 -4.73
CA ALA A 117 -12.53 -18.62 -4.08
C ALA A 117 -13.72 -18.56 -5.04
N THR A 118 -13.81 -17.47 -5.80
CA THR A 118 -14.90 -17.25 -6.77
C THR A 118 -14.85 -18.26 -7.91
N GLU A 119 -13.67 -18.57 -8.44
CA GLU A 119 -13.47 -19.60 -9.46
C GLU A 119 -13.88 -21.00 -8.97
N MET A 120 -13.67 -21.29 -7.67
CA MET A 120 -14.11 -22.52 -7.05
C MET A 120 -15.62 -22.55 -6.73
N GLY A 121 -16.33 -21.43 -6.95
CA GLY A 121 -17.72 -21.28 -6.58
C GLY A 121 -17.97 -21.29 -5.07
N MET A 122 -16.97 -20.83 -4.29
CA MET A 122 -17.10 -20.70 -2.83
C MET A 122 -17.95 -19.47 -2.49
N GLU A 123 -18.76 -19.60 -1.45
CA GLU A 123 -19.58 -18.52 -0.92
C GLU A 123 -19.45 -18.48 0.61
N LEU A 124 -19.69 -17.31 1.18
CA LEU A 124 -19.87 -17.17 2.63
C LEU A 124 -21.27 -17.71 3.02
N ASP A 125 -21.36 -18.36 4.16
CA ASP A 125 -22.63 -18.68 4.76
C ASP A 125 -23.22 -17.46 5.51
N GLN A 126 -24.47 -17.61 6.01
CA GLN A 126 -25.16 -16.48 6.63
C GLN A 126 -24.47 -16.00 7.91
N ASP A 127 -23.92 -16.90 8.71
CA ASP A 127 -23.24 -16.54 9.96
C ASP A 127 -21.94 -15.78 9.67
N GLU A 128 -21.20 -16.17 8.62
CA GLU A 128 -19.99 -15.48 8.16
C GLU A 128 -20.33 -14.09 7.59
N ILE A 129 -21.43 -13.98 6.81
CA ILE A 129 -21.92 -12.67 6.30
C ILE A 129 -22.31 -11.75 7.45
N ASP A 130 -23.09 -12.27 8.41
CA ASP A 130 -23.55 -11.49 9.57
C ASP A 130 -22.35 -11.02 10.41
N TYR A 131 -21.34 -11.88 10.59
CA TYR A 131 -20.12 -11.52 11.31
C TYR A 131 -19.30 -10.44 10.56
N ALA A 132 -19.06 -10.61 9.28
CA ALA A 132 -18.32 -9.62 8.49
C ALA A 132 -19.05 -8.28 8.42
N THR A 133 -20.38 -8.31 8.28
CA THR A 133 -21.22 -7.11 8.30
C THR A 133 -21.15 -6.39 9.66
N GLY A 134 -21.23 -7.13 10.75
CA GLY A 134 -21.07 -6.56 12.08
C GLY A 134 -19.71 -5.89 12.29
N ARG A 135 -18.63 -6.54 11.82
CA ARG A 135 -17.28 -5.98 11.83
C ARG A 135 -17.17 -4.69 11.00
N SER A 136 -17.83 -4.66 9.85
CA SER A 136 -17.90 -3.46 9.00
C SER A 136 -18.61 -2.31 9.70
N GLU A 137 -19.71 -2.58 10.42
CA GLU A 137 -20.45 -1.57 11.18
C GLU A 137 -19.60 -0.97 12.31
N ASP A 138 -18.92 -1.83 13.06
CA ASP A 138 -18.01 -1.39 14.14
C ASP A 138 -16.88 -0.54 13.57
N PHE A 139 -16.22 -0.99 12.52
CA PHE A 139 -15.14 -0.27 11.86
C PHE A 139 -15.60 1.09 11.32
N TRP A 140 -16.77 1.14 10.68
CA TRP A 140 -17.37 2.39 10.19
C TRP A 140 -17.63 3.39 11.32
N MET A 141 -18.12 2.92 12.47
CA MET A 141 -18.31 3.77 13.64
C MET A 141 -16.98 4.30 14.20
N ASP A 142 -15.95 3.46 14.25
CA ASP A 142 -14.62 3.81 14.74
C ASP A 142 -13.91 4.87 13.89
N LEU A 143 -14.19 4.92 12.57
CA LEU A 143 -13.71 5.99 11.70
C LEU A 143 -14.22 7.37 12.13
N GLY A 144 -15.39 7.45 12.75
CA GLY A 144 -16.06 8.69 13.08
C GLY A 144 -16.44 9.54 11.85
N GLU A 145 -17.23 10.57 12.04
CA GLU A 145 -17.76 11.40 10.93
C GLU A 145 -16.64 12.02 10.08
N THR A 146 -15.59 12.50 10.72
CA THR A 146 -14.46 13.12 10.00
C THR A 146 -13.73 12.11 9.11
N GLY A 147 -13.40 10.93 9.62
CA GLY A 147 -12.72 9.87 8.87
C GLY A 147 -13.58 9.38 7.70
N GLN A 148 -14.87 9.16 7.93
CA GLN A 148 -15.85 8.76 6.90
C GLN A 148 -15.91 9.77 5.74
N VAL A 149 -16.02 11.07 6.04
CA VAL A 149 -16.06 12.15 5.04
C VAL A 149 -14.75 12.27 4.26
N ARG A 150 -13.62 12.02 4.90
CA ARG A 150 -12.30 12.09 4.28
C ARG A 150 -12.02 10.88 3.39
N LEU A 151 -12.42 9.69 3.84
CA LEU A 151 -12.30 8.45 3.06
C LEU A 151 -13.14 8.52 1.79
N GLY A 152 -14.36 9.04 1.90
CA GLY A 152 -15.22 9.39 0.76
C GLY A 152 -15.96 8.22 0.11
N VAL A 153 -15.87 7.01 0.68
CA VAL A 153 -16.70 5.85 0.30
C VAL A 153 -17.92 5.77 1.20
N THR A 154 -18.88 4.94 0.84
CA THR A 154 -20.06 4.65 1.67
C THR A 154 -19.79 3.48 2.62
N LYS A 155 -20.66 3.32 3.62
CA LYS A 155 -20.63 2.16 4.52
C LYS A 155 -20.85 0.84 3.74
N GLU A 156 -21.74 0.88 2.75
CA GLU A 156 -22.06 -0.26 1.91
C GLU A 156 -20.83 -0.72 1.10
N GLU A 157 -20.11 0.23 0.47
CA GLU A 157 -18.87 -0.08 -0.26
C GLU A 157 -17.80 -0.70 0.67
N LEU A 158 -17.63 -0.15 1.86
CA LEU A 158 -16.70 -0.69 2.85
C LEU A 158 -17.13 -2.08 3.35
N THR A 159 -18.45 -2.33 3.46
CA THR A 159 -18.97 -3.67 3.80
C THR A 159 -18.68 -4.68 2.69
N GLU A 160 -18.79 -4.29 1.43
CA GLU A 160 -18.43 -5.14 0.29
C GLU A 160 -16.96 -5.53 0.31
N ASP A 161 -16.06 -4.60 0.67
CA ASP A 161 -14.63 -4.90 0.83
C ASP A 161 -14.39 -5.93 1.95
N LEU A 162 -15.05 -5.78 3.11
CA LEU A 162 -14.91 -6.73 4.21
C LEU A 162 -15.50 -8.11 3.88
N LEU A 163 -16.60 -8.20 3.14
CA LEU A 163 -17.15 -9.47 2.69
C LEU A 163 -16.20 -10.17 1.71
N ARG A 164 -15.58 -9.40 0.81
CA ARG A 164 -14.55 -9.90 -0.11
C ARG A 164 -13.36 -10.46 0.67
N MET A 165 -12.85 -9.70 1.62
CA MET A 165 -11.76 -10.13 2.51
C MET A 165 -12.14 -11.41 3.29
N ALA A 166 -13.36 -11.50 3.84
CA ALA A 166 -13.80 -12.67 4.57
C ALA A 166 -13.82 -13.93 3.68
N LEU A 167 -14.28 -13.80 2.42
CA LEU A 167 -14.25 -14.91 1.47
C LEU A 167 -12.81 -15.29 1.09
N ALA A 168 -11.94 -14.33 0.90
CA ALA A 168 -10.52 -14.55 0.64
C ALA A 168 -9.85 -15.34 1.78
N GLN A 169 -10.05 -14.92 3.02
CA GLN A 169 -9.51 -15.59 4.21
C GLN A 169 -10.08 -17.02 4.36
N LYS A 170 -11.37 -17.21 4.15
CA LYS A 170 -11.99 -18.55 4.15
C LYS A 170 -11.33 -19.47 3.13
N TYR A 171 -11.05 -18.96 1.94
CA TYR A 171 -10.39 -19.76 0.91
C TYR A 171 -8.92 -19.99 1.20
N GLN A 172 -8.18 -18.99 1.71
CA GLN A 172 -6.79 -19.15 2.14
C GLN A 172 -6.63 -20.31 3.11
N GLN A 173 -7.50 -20.41 4.13
CA GLN A 173 -7.52 -21.50 5.10
C GLN A 173 -7.73 -22.86 4.43
N LEU A 174 -8.72 -22.95 3.55
CA LEU A 174 -8.98 -24.17 2.79
C LEU A 174 -7.79 -24.54 1.90
N TYR A 175 -7.24 -23.56 1.19
CA TYR A 175 -6.12 -23.74 0.27
C TYR A 175 -4.87 -24.23 1.01
N ALA A 176 -4.52 -23.61 2.14
CA ALA A 176 -3.43 -24.03 3.00
C ALA A 176 -3.61 -25.49 3.46
N ALA A 177 -4.81 -25.85 3.90
CA ALA A 177 -5.13 -27.24 4.29
C ALA A 177 -5.01 -28.23 3.11
N MET A 178 -5.45 -27.84 1.90
CA MET A 178 -5.31 -28.67 0.69
C MET A 178 -3.86 -28.88 0.28
N GLN A 179 -3.02 -27.88 0.47
CA GLN A 179 -1.58 -27.95 0.18
C GLN A 179 -0.77 -28.60 1.30
N ASN A 180 -1.40 -28.85 2.46
CA ASN A 180 -0.74 -29.35 3.69
C ASN A 180 0.42 -28.44 4.13
N VAL A 181 0.16 -27.12 4.09
CA VAL A 181 1.06 -26.01 4.47
C VAL A 181 0.41 -25.26 5.63
N PRO A 182 1.15 -24.74 6.62
CA PRO A 182 0.60 -23.86 7.63
C PRO A 182 -0.10 -22.63 7.01
N GLU A 183 -1.22 -22.21 7.61
CA GLU A 183 -1.98 -21.06 7.10
C GLU A 183 -1.14 -19.79 7.06
N GLU A 184 -0.33 -19.57 8.08
CA GLU A 184 0.58 -18.43 8.20
C GLU A 184 1.65 -18.34 7.09
N ASP A 185 1.98 -19.44 6.43
CA ASP A 185 2.88 -19.43 5.27
C ASP A 185 2.22 -18.84 4.02
N TYR A 186 0.89 -18.71 4.03
CA TYR A 186 0.10 -18.03 3.00
C TYR A 186 -0.31 -16.61 3.37
N ASP A 187 0.07 -16.09 4.53
CA ASP A 187 -0.08 -14.66 4.84
C ASP A 187 0.78 -13.80 3.90
N ALA A 188 0.44 -12.54 3.72
CA ALA A 188 1.21 -11.60 2.91
C ALA A 188 2.69 -11.60 3.35
N GLY A 189 3.61 -11.87 2.43
CA GLY A 189 5.04 -12.05 2.71
C GLY A 189 5.44 -13.43 3.23
N GLY A 190 4.51 -14.37 3.40
CA GLY A 190 4.79 -15.76 3.74
C GLY A 190 5.41 -16.53 2.56
N ALA A 191 6.24 -17.52 2.83
CA ALA A 191 7.03 -18.21 1.79
C ALA A 191 6.17 -18.95 0.74
N ALA A 192 5.03 -19.52 1.17
CA ALA A 192 4.11 -20.18 0.24
C ALA A 192 3.31 -19.15 -0.58
N TYR A 193 2.95 -18.02 0.05
CA TYR A 193 2.29 -16.91 -0.65
C TYR A 193 3.20 -16.28 -1.71
N GLU A 194 4.47 -16.01 -1.42
CA GLU A 194 5.41 -15.49 -2.40
C GLU A 194 5.52 -16.38 -3.65
N THR A 195 5.51 -17.70 -3.44
CA THR A 195 5.50 -18.67 -4.56
C THR A 195 4.18 -18.61 -5.35
N LEU A 196 3.05 -18.42 -4.68
CA LEU A 196 1.75 -18.24 -5.33
C LEU A 196 1.72 -16.94 -6.12
N LEU A 197 2.20 -15.84 -5.54
CA LEU A 197 2.25 -14.52 -6.16
C LEU A 197 3.05 -14.49 -7.46
N GLU A 198 4.12 -15.31 -7.60
CA GLU A 198 4.90 -15.45 -8.84
C GLU A 198 4.05 -15.93 -10.05
N ALA A 199 2.91 -16.58 -9.80
CA ALA A 199 2.00 -17.02 -10.86
C ALA A 199 1.05 -15.92 -11.34
N HIS A 200 0.97 -14.82 -10.62
CA HIS A 200 0.10 -13.68 -10.90
C HIS A 200 0.88 -12.49 -11.49
N THR A 201 0.19 -11.65 -12.25
CA THR A 201 0.78 -10.43 -12.82
C THR A 201 0.03 -9.22 -12.29
N TYR A 202 0.74 -8.28 -11.67
CA TYR A 202 0.12 -7.06 -11.20
C TYR A 202 0.91 -5.81 -11.58
N LYS A 203 0.20 -4.70 -11.65
CA LYS A 203 0.76 -3.40 -11.95
C LYS A 203 0.09 -2.32 -11.11
N ILE A 204 0.88 -1.63 -10.33
CA ILE A 204 0.44 -0.49 -9.52
C ILE A 204 0.64 0.80 -10.34
N ARG A 205 -0.33 1.72 -10.26
CA ARG A 205 -0.19 3.07 -10.83
C ARG A 205 0.59 3.95 -9.87
N ASP A 206 1.92 3.87 -9.95
CA ASP A 206 2.86 4.46 -8.98
C ASP A 206 2.52 5.91 -8.61
N ARG A 207 2.30 6.80 -9.57
CA ARG A 207 2.04 8.23 -9.29
C ARG A 207 0.77 8.47 -8.48
N LEU A 208 -0.26 7.65 -8.69
CA LEU A 208 -1.50 7.74 -7.92
C LEU A 208 -1.27 7.19 -6.53
N TRP A 209 -0.72 5.96 -6.44
CA TRP A 209 -0.52 5.29 -5.17
C TRP A 209 0.50 6.01 -4.28
N GLU A 210 1.64 6.41 -4.81
CA GLU A 210 2.63 7.20 -4.07
C GLU A 210 2.09 8.56 -3.58
N GLY A 211 1.04 9.10 -4.24
CA GLY A 211 0.35 10.29 -3.83
C GLY A 211 -0.56 10.11 -2.60
N VAL A 212 -0.94 8.88 -2.26
CA VAL A 212 -1.72 8.58 -1.05
C VAL A 212 -0.86 8.84 0.19
N SER A 213 -1.27 9.80 1.01
CA SER A 213 -0.54 10.22 2.21
C SER A 213 -1.07 9.49 3.43
N MET A 214 -0.54 8.31 3.71
CA MET A 214 -0.91 7.55 4.91
C MET A 214 -0.70 8.38 6.19
N GLY A 215 -1.65 8.26 7.13
CA GLY A 215 -1.75 9.08 8.33
C GLY A 215 -2.52 10.39 8.11
N HIS A 216 -3.04 10.63 6.88
CA HIS A 216 -3.84 11.80 6.55
C HIS A 216 -5.09 11.47 5.73
N VAL A 217 -5.36 10.20 5.39
CA VAL A 217 -6.56 9.84 4.62
C VAL A 217 -7.78 9.89 5.52
N THR A 218 -7.75 9.20 6.66
CA THR A 218 -8.86 9.20 7.64
C THR A 218 -8.54 10.00 8.89
N LEU A 219 -7.26 10.24 9.18
CA LEU A 219 -6.78 10.87 10.39
C LEU A 219 -6.59 12.38 10.22
N ASP A 220 -6.84 13.13 11.28
CA ASP A 220 -6.60 14.57 11.34
C ASP A 220 -5.31 14.82 12.10
N GLN A 221 -4.17 14.85 11.36
CA GLN A 221 -2.84 15.02 11.91
C GLN A 221 -2.09 16.18 11.27
#